data_8016722ac2a9e330b9095c1ca71e01f9
#
_entry.id   8016722ac2a9e330b9095c1ca71e01f9
#
_cell.length_a   1.000
_cell.length_b   1.000
_cell.length_c   1.000
_cell.angle_alpha   90.00
_cell.angle_beta   90.00
_cell.angle_gamma   90.00
#
_symmetry.space_group_name_H-M   'P 1'
#
loop_
_entity.id
_entity.type
_entity.pdbx_description
1 polymer ?
#
loop_
_entity_poly.entity_id
_entity_poly.type
_entity_poly.pdbx_seq_one_letter_code
_entity_poly.pdbx_strand_id
1 'polypeptide(L)'
;IALLLLIKNKKIGLSIFSNIVIITILNQLLKRILRRPRPTEFRIVEETGYSFPSGHSMVSMAFYGYLIYLIYRYIKNKYIKWSLIVLLSILICLIGISRIYLGVHYTSDVLGGFLLSISYLVVYISLIKKILSEE
;
A
#
# COMPACT_ATOMS: atom_id res chain seq x y z
N ILE A 1 2.61 -0.18 16.76
CA ILE A 1 1.19 0.28 16.68
C ILE A 1 0.34 -0.79 16.00
N ALA A 2 0.66 -1.28 14.79
CA ALA A 2 -0.09 -2.35 14.12
C ALA A 2 -0.19 -3.60 15.01
N LEU A 3 0.91 -4.02 15.66
CA LEU A 3 0.94 -5.16 16.57
C LEU A 3 0.04 -4.94 17.81
N LEU A 4 0.00 -3.73 18.37
CA LEU A 4 -0.85 -3.38 19.51
C LEU A 4 -2.34 -3.37 19.11
N LEU A 5 -2.67 -2.92 17.91
CA LEU A 5 -4.02 -2.97 17.36
C LEU A 5 -4.46 -4.41 17.07
N LEU A 6 -3.54 -5.26 16.58
CA LEU A 6 -3.75 -6.69 16.37
C LEU A 6 -4.08 -7.44 17.66
N ILE A 7 -3.42 -7.07 18.76
CA ILE A 7 -3.61 -7.73 20.08
C ILE A 7 -4.95 -7.30 20.71
N LYS A 8 -5.38 -6.06 20.50
CA LYS A 8 -6.60 -5.50 21.12
C LYS A 8 -7.91 -5.84 20.38
N ASN A 9 -7.86 -6.01 19.06
CA ASN A 9 -9.07 -6.27 18.28
C ASN A 9 -8.77 -7.19 17.09
N LYS A 10 -9.22 -8.44 17.17
CA LYS A 10 -9.02 -9.45 16.12
C LYS A 10 -9.60 -9.03 14.76
N LYS A 11 -10.69 -8.24 14.73
CA LYS A 11 -11.30 -7.74 13.48
C LYS A 11 -10.35 -6.77 12.76
N ILE A 12 -9.67 -5.88 13.52
CA ILE A 12 -8.68 -4.96 12.95
C ILE A 12 -7.49 -5.76 12.39
N GLY A 13 -7.01 -6.76 13.11
CA GLY A 13 -5.95 -7.64 12.64
C GLY A 13 -6.30 -8.35 11.34
N LEU A 14 -7.50 -8.93 11.30
CA LEU A 14 -8.00 -9.61 10.10
C LEU A 14 -8.17 -8.62 8.92
N SER A 15 -8.61 -7.39 9.17
CA SER A 15 -8.72 -6.38 8.13
C SER A 15 -7.36 -5.96 7.56
N ILE A 16 -6.33 -5.82 8.39
CA ILE A 16 -4.97 -5.54 7.92
C ILE A 16 -4.45 -6.69 7.06
N PHE A 17 -4.64 -7.93 7.52
CA PHE A 17 -4.20 -9.12 6.79
C PHE A 17 -4.93 -9.26 5.44
N SER A 18 -6.26 -9.15 5.44
CA SER A 18 -7.05 -9.24 4.20
C SER A 18 -6.71 -8.13 3.20
N ASN A 19 -6.43 -6.91 3.67
CA ASN A 19 -5.96 -5.83 2.82
C ASN A 19 -4.69 -6.20 2.04
N ILE A 20 -3.68 -6.75 2.74
CA ILE A 20 -2.41 -7.15 2.11
C ILE A 20 -2.64 -8.28 1.10
N VAL A 21 -3.43 -9.29 1.45
CA VAL A 21 -3.72 -10.42 0.57
C VAL A 21 -4.44 -9.95 -0.70
N ILE A 22 -5.50 -9.18 -0.56
CA ILE A 22 -6.31 -8.71 -1.70
C ILE A 22 -5.48 -7.83 -2.63
N ILE A 23 -4.73 -6.85 -2.10
CA ILE A 23 -3.93 -5.95 -2.93
C ILE A 23 -2.80 -6.69 -3.66
N THR A 24 -2.21 -7.70 -3.01
CA THR A 24 -1.17 -8.53 -3.63
C THR A 24 -1.73 -9.35 -4.80
N ILE A 25 -2.88 -9.98 -4.61
CA ILE A 25 -3.58 -10.72 -5.67
C ILE A 25 -3.93 -9.77 -6.83
N LEU A 26 -4.51 -8.61 -6.52
CA LEU A 26 -4.88 -7.61 -7.52
C LEU A 26 -3.65 -7.14 -8.32
N ASN A 27 -2.51 -6.88 -7.67
CA ASN A 27 -1.27 -6.52 -8.34
C ASN A 27 -0.81 -7.61 -9.32
N GLN A 28 -0.83 -8.88 -8.88
CA GLN A 28 -0.41 -9.99 -9.75
C GLN A 28 -1.35 -10.19 -10.95
N LEU A 29 -2.65 -10.01 -10.76
CA LEU A 29 -3.63 -10.07 -11.84
C LEU A 29 -3.39 -8.97 -12.87
N LEU A 30 -3.23 -7.72 -12.42
CA LEU A 30 -2.95 -6.57 -13.30
C LEU A 30 -1.65 -6.75 -14.08
N LYS A 31 -0.58 -7.25 -13.44
CA LYS A 31 0.69 -7.56 -14.12
C LYS A 31 0.50 -8.57 -15.26
N ARG A 32 -0.28 -9.63 -15.04
CA ARG A 32 -0.53 -10.67 -16.06
C ARG A 32 -1.42 -10.20 -17.21
N ILE A 33 -2.31 -9.23 -16.95
CA ILE A 33 -3.20 -8.64 -17.96
C ILE A 33 -2.42 -7.64 -18.82
N LEU A 34 -1.70 -6.72 -18.19
CA LEU A 34 -1.08 -5.59 -18.88
C LEU A 34 0.30 -5.91 -19.49
N ARG A 35 1.01 -6.89 -18.94
CA ARG A 35 2.25 -7.49 -19.48
C ARG A 35 3.32 -6.49 -19.91
N ARG A 36 3.42 -5.33 -19.22
CA ARG A 36 4.41 -4.31 -19.56
C ARG A 36 5.83 -4.80 -19.28
N PRO A 37 6.77 -4.74 -20.26
CA PRO A 37 8.17 -5.08 -20.01
C PRO A 37 8.81 -4.07 -19.04
N ARG A 38 9.82 -4.52 -18.29
CA ARG A 38 10.60 -3.67 -17.41
C ARG A 38 11.61 -2.82 -18.17
N PRO A 39 12.06 -1.68 -17.58
CA PRO A 39 13.22 -0.95 -18.12
C PRO A 39 14.42 -1.88 -18.26
N THR A 40 15.19 -1.75 -19.34
CA THR A 40 16.40 -2.53 -19.60
C THR A 40 17.67 -1.73 -19.36
N GLU A 41 17.57 -0.41 -19.39
CA GLU A 41 18.68 0.51 -19.23
C GLU A 41 18.85 0.88 -17.74
N PHE A 42 20.10 0.99 -17.28
CA PHE A 42 20.45 1.49 -15.95
C PHE A 42 19.86 0.72 -14.75
N ARG A 43 19.69 -0.59 -14.86
CA ARG A 43 19.27 -1.41 -13.72
C ARG A 43 20.41 -1.57 -12.71
N ILE A 44 20.15 -1.23 -11.45
CA ILE A 44 21.06 -1.50 -10.34
C ILE A 44 20.80 -2.91 -9.77
N VAL A 45 19.53 -3.37 -9.82
CA VAL A 45 19.09 -4.67 -9.32
C VAL A 45 18.31 -5.38 -10.41
N GLU A 46 18.48 -6.70 -10.52
CA GLU A 46 17.66 -7.51 -11.41
C GLU A 46 16.35 -7.92 -10.73
N GLU A 47 15.25 -7.67 -11.41
CA GLU A 47 13.92 -8.16 -11.05
C GLU A 47 13.27 -8.85 -12.24
N THR A 48 12.55 -9.95 -11.98
CA THR A 48 11.81 -10.71 -12.98
C THR A 48 10.35 -10.28 -13.10
N GLY A 49 9.67 -10.74 -14.14
CA GLY A 49 8.26 -10.50 -14.39
C GLY A 49 7.95 -9.11 -14.94
N TYR A 50 6.66 -8.77 -14.99
CA TYR A 50 6.16 -7.55 -15.63
C TYR A 50 6.36 -6.31 -14.75
N SER A 51 6.48 -5.14 -15.41
CA SER A 51 6.77 -3.86 -14.76
C SER A 51 5.54 -3.23 -14.12
N PHE A 52 4.43 -3.10 -14.85
CA PHE A 52 3.24 -2.36 -14.43
C PHE A 52 2.17 -3.27 -13.80
N PRO A 53 1.52 -2.85 -12.73
CA PRO A 53 1.92 -1.75 -11.83
C PRO A 53 3.06 -2.17 -10.90
N SER A 54 3.79 -1.19 -10.33
CA SER A 54 4.85 -1.47 -9.35
C SER A 54 4.27 -2.15 -8.10
N GLY A 55 4.70 -3.39 -7.82
CA GLY A 55 4.21 -4.14 -6.67
C GLY A 55 4.55 -3.50 -5.34
N HIS A 56 5.80 -3.05 -5.16
CA HIS A 56 6.23 -2.35 -3.95
C HIS A 56 5.44 -1.06 -3.72
N SER A 57 5.20 -0.28 -4.78
CA SER A 57 4.41 0.96 -4.68
C SER A 57 2.95 0.66 -4.35
N MET A 58 2.37 -0.34 -5.03
CA MET A 58 0.97 -0.69 -4.85
C MET A 58 0.69 -1.27 -3.45
N VAL A 59 1.50 -2.22 -2.99
CA VAL A 59 1.34 -2.86 -1.68
C VAL A 59 1.67 -1.89 -0.54
N SER A 60 2.73 -1.08 -0.66
CA SER A 60 3.08 -0.11 0.38
C SER A 60 2.01 0.96 0.55
N MET A 61 1.47 1.49 -0.55
CA MET A 61 0.37 2.46 -0.49
C MET A 61 -0.88 1.84 0.15
N ALA A 62 -1.25 0.62 -0.22
CA ALA A 62 -2.42 -0.05 0.36
C ALA A 62 -2.21 -0.35 1.85
N PHE A 63 -1.05 -0.85 2.25
CA PHE A 63 -0.75 -1.20 3.64
C PHE A 63 -0.61 0.03 4.52
N TYR A 64 0.32 0.92 4.20
CA TYR A 64 0.56 2.12 5.01
C TYR A 64 -0.58 3.12 4.91
N GLY A 65 -1.24 3.25 3.76
CA GLY A 65 -2.44 4.06 3.61
C GLY A 65 -3.60 3.57 4.48
N TYR A 66 -3.78 2.26 4.60
CA TYR A 66 -4.75 1.69 5.53
C TYR A 66 -4.35 1.92 6.99
N LEU A 67 -3.07 1.80 7.34
CA LEU A 67 -2.59 2.16 8.68
C LEU A 67 -2.81 3.65 9.00
N ILE A 68 -2.61 4.55 8.04
CA ILE A 68 -2.92 5.98 8.19
C ILE A 68 -4.40 6.17 8.52
N TYR A 69 -5.31 5.47 7.85
CA TYR A 69 -6.73 5.50 8.16
C TYR A 69 -7.02 5.03 9.59
N LEU A 70 -6.43 3.92 10.05
CA LEU A 70 -6.60 3.41 11.40
C LEU A 70 -6.02 4.36 12.45
N ILE A 71 -4.85 4.95 12.20
CA ILE A 71 -4.22 5.97 13.05
C ILE A 71 -5.14 7.18 13.19
N TYR A 72 -5.66 7.68 12.07
CA TYR A 72 -6.58 8.81 12.07
C TYR A 72 -7.84 8.52 12.90
N ARG A 73 -8.39 7.31 12.79
CA ARG A 73 -9.63 6.90 13.46
C ARG A 73 -9.46 6.64 14.96
N TYR A 74 -8.37 5.97 15.37
CA TYR A 74 -8.23 5.44 16.73
C TYR A 74 -7.27 6.20 17.61
N ILE A 75 -6.32 6.97 17.08
CA ILE A 75 -5.38 7.75 17.89
C ILE A 75 -5.97 9.11 18.25
N LYS A 76 -6.18 9.34 19.56
CA LYS A 76 -6.75 10.59 20.08
C LYS A 76 -5.72 11.72 20.16
N ASN A 77 -4.48 11.42 20.58
CA ASN A 77 -3.43 12.42 20.71
C ASN A 77 -3.08 13.03 19.34
N LYS A 78 -3.33 14.34 19.20
CA LYS A 78 -3.16 15.08 17.93
C LYS A 78 -1.71 15.05 17.43
N TYR A 79 -0.75 15.24 18.31
CA TYR A 79 0.66 15.31 17.93
C TYR A 79 1.17 13.96 17.44
N ILE A 80 0.90 12.89 18.20
CA ILE A 80 1.27 11.52 17.81
C ILE A 80 0.58 11.14 16.49
N LYS A 81 -0.72 11.42 16.35
CA LYS A 81 -1.50 11.15 15.15
C LYS A 81 -0.85 11.72 13.91
N TRP A 82 -0.61 13.03 13.89
CA TRP A 82 -0.08 13.71 12.71
C TRP A 82 1.38 13.35 12.44
N SER A 83 2.20 13.17 13.48
CA SER A 83 3.59 12.70 13.32
C SER A 83 3.65 11.34 12.62
N LEU A 84 2.79 10.40 13.02
CA LEU A 84 2.74 9.07 12.41
C LEU A 84 2.20 9.11 10.97
N ILE A 85 1.17 9.93 10.69
CA ILE A 85 0.63 10.08 9.34
C ILE A 85 1.70 10.64 8.40
N VAL A 86 2.41 11.70 8.81
CA VAL A 86 3.48 12.29 8.01
C VAL A 86 4.61 11.29 7.78
N LEU A 87 5.05 10.58 8.83
CA LEU A 87 6.10 9.58 8.74
C LEU A 87 5.75 8.47 7.73
N LEU A 88 4.54 7.91 7.82
CA LEU A 88 4.11 6.86 6.91
C LEU A 88 3.93 7.37 5.47
N SER A 89 3.45 8.60 5.30
CA SER A 89 3.34 9.22 3.97
C SER A 89 4.71 9.41 3.31
N ILE A 90 5.70 9.87 4.07
CA ILE A 90 7.09 9.97 3.59
C ILE A 90 7.62 8.58 3.22
N LEU A 91 7.38 7.57 4.04
CA LEU A 91 7.82 6.19 3.78
C LEU A 91 7.24 5.65 2.47
N ILE A 92 5.95 5.86 2.20
CA ILE A 92 5.30 5.49 0.93
C ILE A 92 6.02 6.13 -0.26
N CYS A 93 6.28 7.44 -0.19
CA CYS A 93 6.98 8.16 -1.25
C CYS A 93 8.40 7.62 -1.47
N LEU A 94 9.15 7.39 -0.40
CA LEU A 94 10.51 6.87 -0.47
C LEU A 94 10.55 5.46 -1.09
N ILE A 95 9.60 4.59 -0.75
CA ILE A 95 9.49 3.26 -1.38
C ILE A 95 9.26 3.40 -2.88
N GLY A 96 8.34 4.27 -3.32
CA GLY A 96 8.10 4.50 -4.75
C GLY A 96 9.33 5.05 -5.47
N ILE A 97 9.98 6.06 -4.93
CA ILE A 97 11.19 6.66 -5.48
C ILE A 97 12.32 5.63 -5.59
N SER A 98 12.47 4.76 -4.58
CA SER A 98 13.48 3.71 -4.59
C SER A 98 13.35 2.76 -5.79
N ARG A 99 12.12 2.49 -6.25
CA ARG A 99 11.88 1.60 -7.41
C ARG A 99 12.34 2.22 -8.72
N ILE A 100 12.19 3.54 -8.84
CA ILE A 100 12.67 4.31 -9.99
C ILE A 100 14.20 4.40 -9.93
N TYR A 101 14.75 4.72 -8.77
CA TYR A 101 16.19 4.82 -8.57
C TYR A 101 16.94 3.52 -8.89
N LEU A 102 16.38 2.37 -8.49
CA LEU A 102 16.93 1.05 -8.78
C LEU A 102 16.79 0.63 -10.26
N GLY A 103 16.11 1.41 -11.09
CA GLY A 103 15.92 1.14 -12.51
C GLY A 103 15.02 -0.05 -12.82
N VAL A 104 14.23 -0.52 -11.86
CA VAL A 104 13.36 -1.71 -12.02
C VAL A 104 11.94 -1.37 -12.47
N HIS A 105 11.53 -0.12 -12.33
CA HIS A 105 10.22 0.39 -12.71
C HIS A 105 10.29 1.77 -13.38
N TYR A 106 9.39 2.01 -14.31
CA TYR A 106 9.15 3.36 -14.84
C TYR A 106 8.40 4.20 -13.80
N THR A 107 8.56 5.53 -13.87
CA THR A 107 7.80 6.46 -13.02
C THR A 107 6.30 6.23 -13.12
N SER A 108 5.80 5.92 -14.32
CA SER A 108 4.38 5.62 -14.55
C SER A 108 3.91 4.33 -13.85
N ASP A 109 4.80 3.34 -13.63
CA ASP A 109 4.46 2.12 -12.88
C ASP A 109 4.25 2.42 -11.40
N VAL A 110 5.05 3.33 -10.85
CA VAL A 110 4.97 3.79 -9.45
C VAL A 110 3.71 4.63 -9.23
N LEU A 111 3.51 5.64 -10.07
CA LEU A 111 2.32 6.51 -10.00
C LEU A 111 1.03 5.70 -10.24
N GLY A 112 1.02 4.83 -11.24
CA GLY A 112 -0.09 3.92 -11.49
C GLY A 112 -0.39 3.00 -10.30
N GLY A 113 0.66 2.45 -9.67
CA GLY A 113 0.53 1.65 -8.45
C GLY A 113 -0.10 2.43 -7.28
N PHE A 114 0.31 3.68 -7.07
CA PHE A 114 -0.27 4.56 -6.05
C PHE A 114 -1.75 4.88 -6.33
N LEU A 115 -2.09 5.30 -7.55
CA LEU A 115 -3.46 5.64 -7.92
C LEU A 115 -4.41 4.44 -7.83
N LEU A 116 -3.98 3.27 -8.30
CA LEU A 116 -4.75 2.03 -8.18
C LEU A 116 -4.99 1.66 -6.72
N SER A 117 -3.98 1.82 -5.86
CA SER A 117 -4.11 1.53 -4.43
C SER A 117 -4.99 2.52 -3.70
N ILE A 118 -4.95 3.80 -4.04
CA ILE A 118 -5.86 4.82 -3.47
C ILE A 118 -7.31 4.47 -3.84
N SER A 119 -7.58 4.17 -5.12
CA SER A 119 -8.90 3.77 -5.58
C SER A 119 -9.38 2.49 -4.88
N TYR A 120 -8.52 1.50 -4.76
CA TYR A 120 -8.78 0.28 -4.01
C TYR A 120 -9.11 0.58 -2.54
N LEU A 121 -8.30 1.41 -1.85
CA LEU A 121 -8.50 1.75 -0.43
C LEU A 121 -9.82 2.45 -0.17
N VAL A 122 -10.27 3.33 -1.07
CA VAL A 122 -11.58 3.98 -0.94
C VAL A 122 -12.69 2.93 -0.86
N VAL A 123 -12.66 1.95 -1.76
CA VAL A 123 -13.65 0.84 -1.76
C VAL A 123 -13.46 -0.05 -0.54
N TYR A 124 -12.22 -0.49 -0.27
CA TYR A 124 -11.90 -1.39 0.83
C TYR A 124 -12.32 -0.82 2.20
N ILE A 125 -11.95 0.43 2.48
CA ILE A 125 -12.31 1.11 3.74
C ILE A 125 -13.82 1.26 3.86
N SER A 126 -14.52 1.57 2.77
CA SER A 126 -15.99 1.69 2.78
C SER A 126 -16.70 0.39 3.17
N LEU A 127 -16.16 -0.75 2.70
CA LEU A 127 -16.68 -2.08 3.04
C LEU A 127 -16.33 -2.47 4.49
N ILE A 128 -15.06 -2.34 4.87
CA ILE A 128 -14.58 -2.72 6.21
C ILE A 128 -15.17 -1.85 7.31
N LYS A 129 -15.44 -0.57 7.03
CA LYS A 129 -16.05 0.35 7.99
C LYS A 129 -17.38 -0.17 8.53
N LYS A 130 -18.18 -0.82 7.71
CA LYS A 130 -19.44 -1.45 8.14
C LYS A 130 -19.19 -2.56 9.16
N ILE A 131 -18.18 -3.40 8.92
CA ILE A 131 -17.81 -4.53 9.79
C ILE A 131 -17.21 -4.03 11.13
N LEU A 132 -16.44 -2.94 11.09
CA LEU A 132 -15.80 -2.35 12.28
C LEU A 132 -16.72 -1.43 13.08
N SER A 133 -17.89 -1.02 12.54
CA SER A 133 -18.84 -0.12 13.22
C SER A 133 -19.95 -0.86 13.96
N GLU A 134 -20.04 -2.18 13.83
CA GLU A 134 -21.02 -3.02 14.55
C GLU A 134 -20.60 -3.33 16.01
N GLU A 135 -19.75 -2.52 16.58
CA GLU A 135 -19.37 -2.42 17.99
C GLU A 135 -19.74 -1.00 18.48
#